data_0e35e556b3e229a7a7ddabfd9cc32479
#
_entry.id   0e35e556b3e229a7a7ddabfd9cc32479
#
_cell.length_a   1.000
_cell.length_b   1.000
_cell.length_c   1.000
_cell.angle_alpha   90.00
_cell.angle_beta   90.00
_cell.angle_gamma   90.00
#
_symmetry.space_group_name_H-M   'P 1'
#
loop_
_entity.id
_entity.type
_entity.pdbx_description
1 polymer ?
#
loop_
_entity_poly.entity_id
_entity_poly.type
_entity_poly.pdbx_seq_one_letter_code
_entity_poly.pdbx_strand_id
1 'polypeptide(L)'
;MSGWRDIGRRVVDFAVTFILYYIFGVALHEMGHALVGQALGWQASVTYPSPWAGWTSFPQWQQMPMLDMVLIALAGGLIVCAFFLILSAFTEDWESDMVLLFFAPLHGFYSLFEVAYILHAIPQWVLATIPILPAAIIWMWMLKTRG
;
A
#
# COMPACT_ATOMS: atom_id res chain seq x y z
N MET A 1 -21.10 5.93 33.35
CA MET A 1 -21.33 4.78 32.47
C MET A 1 -21.17 5.08 30.96
N SER A 2 -20.73 6.29 30.57
CA SER A 2 -20.48 6.70 29.15
C SER A 2 -19.23 6.10 28.54
N GLY A 3 -18.17 5.91 29.30
CA GLY A 3 -16.84 5.58 28.75
C GLY A 3 -16.73 4.30 27.89
N TRP A 4 -17.42 3.22 28.24
CA TRP A 4 -17.35 1.97 27.46
C TRP A 4 -18.04 2.06 26.09
N ARG A 5 -19.10 2.84 25.97
CA ARG A 5 -19.79 3.08 24.69
C ARG A 5 -18.93 3.92 23.76
N ASP A 6 -18.21 4.90 24.28
CA ASP A 6 -17.33 5.78 23.54
C ASP A 6 -16.09 5.02 23.03
N ILE A 7 -15.52 4.14 23.86
CA ILE A 7 -14.42 3.25 23.45
C ILE A 7 -14.87 2.30 22.33
N GLY A 8 -16.04 1.65 22.51
CA GLY A 8 -16.58 0.75 21.50
C GLY A 8 -16.79 1.44 20.15
N ARG A 9 -17.32 2.67 20.16
CA ARG A 9 -17.51 3.46 18.94
C ARG A 9 -16.18 3.77 18.26
N ARG A 10 -15.18 4.26 18.98
CA ARG A 10 -13.85 4.57 18.42
C ARG A 10 -13.17 3.34 17.81
N VAL A 11 -13.28 2.17 18.44
CA VAL A 11 -12.75 0.91 17.90
C VAL A 11 -13.44 0.54 16.58
N VAL A 12 -14.75 0.72 16.49
CA VAL A 12 -15.50 0.46 15.26
C VAL A 12 -15.11 1.47 14.17
N ASP A 13 -15.05 2.76 14.48
CA ASP A 13 -14.69 3.82 13.56
C ASP A 13 -13.27 3.58 13.01
N PHE A 14 -12.31 3.24 13.86
CA PHE A 14 -10.94 2.88 13.46
C PHE A 14 -10.93 1.65 12.55
N ALA A 15 -11.66 0.59 12.91
CA ALA A 15 -11.68 -0.65 12.11
C ALA A 15 -12.30 -0.41 10.71
N VAL A 16 -13.38 0.35 10.63
CA VAL A 16 -14.02 0.72 9.36
C VAL A 16 -13.06 1.56 8.51
N THR A 17 -12.44 2.57 9.08
CA THR A 17 -11.45 3.43 8.41
C THR A 17 -10.27 2.61 7.90
N PHE A 18 -9.75 1.70 8.72
CA PHE A 18 -8.65 0.81 8.34
C PHE A 18 -9.02 -0.07 7.14
N ILE A 19 -10.20 -0.69 7.16
CA ILE A 19 -10.67 -1.54 6.06
C ILE A 19 -10.85 -0.72 4.77
N LEU A 20 -11.44 0.46 4.86
CA LEU A 20 -11.66 1.32 3.69
C LEU A 20 -10.33 1.76 3.06
N TYR A 21 -9.37 2.21 3.85
CA TYR A 21 -8.06 2.61 3.33
C TYR A 21 -7.25 1.42 2.82
N TYR A 22 -7.39 0.24 3.43
CA TYR A 22 -6.78 -0.98 2.90
C TYR A 22 -7.30 -1.32 1.50
N ILE A 23 -8.63 -1.37 1.32
CA ILE A 23 -9.26 -1.66 0.03
C ILE A 23 -8.85 -0.62 -1.02
N PHE A 24 -8.91 0.65 -0.64
CA PHE A 24 -8.51 1.74 -1.53
C PHE A 24 -7.02 1.68 -1.88
N GLY A 25 -6.16 1.38 -0.90
CA GLY A 25 -4.73 1.20 -1.09
C GLY A 25 -4.41 0.08 -2.08
N VAL A 26 -5.07 -1.07 -1.97
CA VAL A 26 -4.93 -2.18 -2.94
C VAL A 26 -5.33 -1.73 -4.34
N ALA A 27 -6.48 -1.05 -4.48
CA ALA A 27 -6.93 -0.59 -5.78
C ALA A 27 -5.96 0.41 -6.41
N LEU A 28 -5.49 1.39 -5.65
CA LEU A 28 -4.56 2.41 -6.11
C LEU A 28 -3.18 1.80 -6.44
N HIS A 29 -2.74 0.79 -5.69
CA HIS A 29 -1.50 0.06 -5.92
C HIS A 29 -1.50 -0.61 -7.29
N GLU A 30 -2.53 -1.40 -7.59
CA GLU A 30 -2.66 -2.06 -8.89
C GLU A 30 -2.80 -1.07 -10.05
N MET A 31 -3.54 0.02 -9.83
CA MET A 31 -3.63 1.10 -10.82
C MET A 31 -2.27 1.76 -11.06
N GLY A 32 -1.43 1.90 -10.04
CA GLY A 32 -0.08 2.43 -10.16
C GLY A 32 0.79 1.61 -11.13
N HIS A 33 0.79 0.29 -10.97
CA HIS A 33 1.46 -0.61 -11.91
C HIS A 33 0.94 -0.46 -13.34
N ALA A 34 -0.39 -0.46 -13.50
CA ALA A 34 -1.02 -0.36 -14.80
C ALA A 34 -0.71 0.98 -15.50
N LEU A 35 -0.80 2.10 -14.78
CA LEU A 35 -0.52 3.44 -15.32
C LEU A 35 0.92 3.58 -15.81
N VAL A 36 1.90 3.16 -15.00
CA VAL A 36 3.31 3.23 -15.40
C VAL A 36 3.61 2.24 -16.52
N GLY A 37 3.07 1.02 -16.46
CA GLY A 37 3.22 0.06 -17.53
C GLY A 37 2.69 0.58 -18.87
N GLN A 38 1.49 1.17 -18.88
CA GLN A 38 0.90 1.79 -20.07
C GLN A 38 1.70 3.00 -20.56
N ALA A 39 2.22 3.84 -19.65
CA ALA A 39 3.08 4.97 -20.02
C ALA A 39 4.40 4.52 -20.67
N LEU A 40 4.89 3.33 -20.33
CA LEU A 40 6.04 2.70 -20.96
C LEU A 40 5.68 1.93 -22.26
N GLY A 41 4.41 1.91 -22.67
CA GLY A 41 3.93 1.28 -23.89
C GLY A 41 3.49 -0.18 -23.73
N TRP A 42 3.40 -0.70 -22.49
CA TRP A 42 2.99 -2.08 -22.22
C TRP A 42 1.47 -2.19 -22.03
N GLN A 43 0.90 -3.27 -22.52
CA GLN A 43 -0.52 -3.57 -22.25
C GLN A 43 -0.66 -4.10 -20.82
N ALA A 44 -1.53 -3.44 -20.05
CA ALA A 44 -1.82 -3.83 -18.67
C ALA A 44 -3.30 -4.16 -18.51
N SER A 45 -3.59 -5.18 -17.72
CA SER A 45 -4.94 -5.47 -17.23
C SER A 45 -4.94 -5.63 -15.72
N VAL A 46 -5.89 -4.97 -15.05
CA VAL A 46 -6.07 -5.04 -13.60
C VAL A 46 -7.26 -5.93 -13.29
N THR A 47 -7.09 -6.85 -12.35
CA THR A 47 -8.14 -7.78 -11.91
C THR A 47 -8.28 -7.71 -10.40
N TYR A 48 -9.52 -7.60 -9.91
CA TYR A 48 -9.88 -7.62 -8.49
C TYR A 48 -10.78 -8.82 -8.20
N PRO A 49 -10.21 -9.97 -7.74
CA PRO A 49 -11.01 -11.14 -7.39
C PRO A 49 -11.80 -10.93 -6.10
N SER A 50 -11.39 -9.98 -5.27
CA SER A 50 -12.07 -9.54 -4.05
C SER A 50 -11.72 -8.08 -3.75
N PRO A 51 -12.45 -7.39 -2.86
CA PRO A 51 -12.12 -6.01 -2.47
C PRO A 51 -10.74 -5.84 -1.84
N TRP A 52 -10.19 -6.91 -1.26
CA TRP A 52 -8.90 -6.90 -0.54
C TRP A 52 -7.76 -7.55 -1.29
N ALA A 53 -7.95 -7.90 -2.55
CA ALA A 53 -6.89 -8.47 -3.38
C ALA A 53 -7.04 -8.01 -4.83
N GLY A 54 -5.94 -7.60 -5.42
CA GLY A 54 -5.81 -7.24 -6.82
C GLY A 54 -4.51 -7.77 -7.41
N TRP A 55 -4.42 -7.80 -8.70
CA TRP A 55 -3.18 -7.96 -9.42
C TRP A 55 -3.23 -7.29 -10.78
N THR A 56 -2.09 -6.79 -11.19
CA THR A 56 -1.88 -6.26 -12.53
C THR A 56 -1.10 -7.28 -13.34
N SER A 57 -1.59 -7.61 -14.52
CA SER A 57 -0.96 -8.54 -15.44
C SER A 57 -0.55 -7.86 -16.74
N PHE A 58 0.57 -8.29 -17.26
CA PHE A 58 1.15 -7.81 -18.52
C PHE A 58 1.38 -9.01 -19.43
N PRO A 59 0.63 -9.17 -20.52
CA PRO A 59 0.82 -10.30 -21.45
C PRO A 59 2.25 -10.41 -22.00
N GLN A 60 2.94 -9.28 -22.11
CA GLN A 60 4.32 -9.19 -22.64
C GLN A 60 5.39 -9.25 -21.56
N TRP A 61 5.10 -9.68 -20.33
CA TRP A 61 6.02 -9.67 -19.20
C TRP A 61 7.41 -10.24 -19.52
N GLN A 62 7.46 -11.36 -20.25
CA GLN A 62 8.73 -12.02 -20.62
C GLN A 62 9.58 -11.22 -21.61
N GLN A 63 9.00 -10.23 -22.29
CA GLN A 63 9.67 -9.39 -23.27
C GLN A 63 10.09 -8.03 -22.69
N MET A 64 9.68 -7.73 -21.45
CA MET A 64 9.97 -6.45 -20.82
C MET A 64 11.47 -6.33 -20.47
N PRO A 65 12.10 -5.18 -20.76
CA PRO A 65 13.38 -4.85 -20.18
C PRO A 65 13.31 -4.85 -18.65
N MET A 66 14.40 -5.26 -18.00
CA MET A 66 14.48 -5.29 -16.54
C MET A 66 14.16 -3.94 -15.91
N LEU A 67 14.60 -2.84 -16.54
CA LEU A 67 14.32 -1.49 -16.05
C LEU A 67 12.82 -1.19 -16.00
N ASP A 68 12.07 -1.57 -17.04
CA ASP A 68 10.63 -1.36 -17.09
C ASP A 68 9.91 -2.16 -16.00
N MET A 69 10.32 -3.42 -15.80
CA MET A 69 9.78 -4.26 -14.72
C MET A 69 10.00 -3.62 -13.33
N VAL A 70 11.21 -3.09 -13.09
CA VAL A 70 11.55 -2.40 -11.83
C VAL A 70 10.72 -1.13 -11.65
N LEU A 71 10.58 -0.30 -12.69
CA LEU A 71 9.79 0.92 -12.64
C LEU A 71 8.31 0.62 -12.38
N ILE A 72 7.76 -0.39 -13.05
CA ILE A 72 6.38 -0.84 -12.83
C ILE A 72 6.20 -1.33 -11.39
N ALA A 73 7.10 -2.19 -10.89
CA ALA A 73 7.02 -2.70 -9.53
C ALA A 73 7.10 -1.60 -8.46
N LEU A 74 7.98 -0.62 -8.64
CA LEU A 74 8.05 0.53 -7.73
C LEU A 74 6.79 1.39 -7.76
N ALA A 75 6.16 1.53 -8.91
CA ALA A 75 5.05 2.47 -9.12
C ALA A 75 3.84 2.17 -8.23
N GLY A 76 3.46 0.90 -8.09
CA GLY A 76 2.30 0.51 -7.30
C GLY A 76 2.35 1.10 -5.89
N GLY A 77 3.33 0.70 -5.12
CA GLY A 77 3.40 1.12 -3.72
C GLY A 77 3.91 2.55 -3.53
N LEU A 78 4.78 3.09 -4.38
CA LEU A 78 5.24 4.48 -4.24
C LEU A 78 4.12 5.48 -4.51
N ILE A 79 3.22 5.22 -5.46
CA ILE A 79 2.05 6.06 -5.71
C ILE A 79 1.11 6.04 -4.49
N VAL A 80 0.84 4.88 -3.92
CA VAL A 80 0.02 4.77 -2.70
C VAL A 80 0.69 5.45 -1.52
N CYS A 81 1.99 5.24 -1.32
CA CYS A 81 2.78 5.88 -0.27
C CYS A 81 2.66 7.40 -0.36
N ALA A 82 2.95 7.98 -1.53
CA ALA A 82 2.87 9.41 -1.77
C ALA A 82 1.45 9.95 -1.56
N PHE A 83 0.44 9.26 -2.08
CA PHE A 83 -0.96 9.63 -1.93
C PHE A 83 -1.38 9.67 -0.46
N PHE A 84 -1.06 8.64 0.32
CA PHE A 84 -1.42 8.58 1.73
C PHE A 84 -0.66 9.60 2.59
N LEU A 85 0.60 9.89 2.28
CA LEU A 85 1.34 10.97 2.95
C LEU A 85 0.74 12.35 2.66
N ILE A 86 0.35 12.61 1.41
CA ILE A 86 -0.33 13.85 1.05
C ILE A 86 -1.68 13.94 1.77
N LEU A 87 -2.48 12.87 1.76
CA LEU A 87 -3.78 12.86 2.41
C LEU A 87 -3.66 13.07 3.92
N SER A 88 -2.68 12.43 4.57
CA SER A 88 -2.36 12.62 6.00
C SER A 88 -2.04 14.09 6.33
N ALA A 89 -1.36 14.81 5.44
CA ALA A 89 -1.05 16.22 5.65
C ALA A 89 -2.28 17.15 5.66
N PHE A 90 -3.41 16.70 5.10
CA PHE A 90 -4.69 17.43 5.08
C PHE A 90 -5.74 16.84 6.02
N THR A 91 -5.43 15.76 6.72
CA THR A 91 -6.36 15.08 7.62
C THR A 91 -6.24 15.66 9.03
N GLU A 92 -7.35 16.18 9.57
CA GLU A 92 -7.43 16.69 10.95
C GLU A 92 -7.87 15.61 11.95
N ASP A 93 -8.48 14.55 11.44
CA ASP A 93 -8.96 13.43 12.25
C ASP A 93 -7.83 12.49 12.63
N TRP A 94 -7.60 12.33 13.93
CA TRP A 94 -6.51 11.52 14.48
C TRP A 94 -6.55 10.06 14.06
N GLU A 95 -7.74 9.43 14.08
CA GLU A 95 -7.89 8.02 13.74
C GLU A 95 -7.54 7.78 12.27
N SER A 96 -8.01 8.64 11.37
CA SER A 96 -7.70 8.58 9.93
C SER A 96 -6.23 8.86 9.66
N ASP A 97 -5.64 9.88 10.29
CA ASP A 97 -4.21 10.19 10.13
C ASP A 97 -3.33 9.00 10.53
N MET A 98 -3.68 8.34 11.63
CA MET A 98 -2.97 7.16 12.12
C MET A 98 -3.00 6.00 11.14
N VAL A 99 -4.14 5.76 10.51
CA VAL A 99 -4.29 4.70 9.50
C VAL A 99 -3.49 5.04 8.23
N LEU A 100 -3.56 6.29 7.77
CA LEU A 100 -2.81 6.76 6.61
C LEU A 100 -1.30 6.63 6.82
N LEU A 101 -0.81 7.05 8.00
CA LEU A 101 0.60 6.95 8.38
C LEU A 101 1.09 5.50 8.58
N PHE A 102 0.19 4.54 8.78
CA PHE A 102 0.53 3.12 8.74
C PHE A 102 0.64 2.60 7.30
N PHE A 103 -0.34 2.91 6.46
CA PHE A 103 -0.38 2.38 5.10
C PHE A 103 0.63 3.01 4.16
N ALA A 104 1.00 4.29 4.35
CA ALA A 104 1.98 4.94 3.51
C ALA A 104 3.34 4.21 3.50
N PRO A 105 4.04 4.01 4.64
CA PRO A 105 5.28 3.24 4.65
C PRO A 105 5.08 1.77 4.30
N LEU A 106 3.93 1.17 4.64
CA LEU A 106 3.64 -0.22 4.27
C LEU A 106 3.72 -0.41 2.75
N HIS A 107 3.04 0.44 1.98
CA HIS A 107 3.07 0.35 0.53
C HIS A 107 4.43 0.75 -0.06
N GLY A 108 5.12 1.72 0.53
CA GLY A 108 6.48 2.09 0.12
C GLY A 108 7.46 0.92 0.26
N PHE A 109 7.45 0.22 1.39
CA PHE A 109 8.26 -0.98 1.58
C PHE A 109 7.82 -2.13 0.70
N TYR A 110 6.51 -2.33 0.54
CA TYR A 110 5.98 -3.38 -0.32
C TYR A 110 6.55 -3.27 -1.74
N SER A 111 6.60 -2.06 -2.33
CA SER A 111 7.23 -1.83 -3.64
C SER A 111 8.69 -2.25 -3.71
N LEU A 112 9.49 -1.95 -2.68
CA LEU A 112 10.89 -2.36 -2.64
C LEU A 112 11.03 -3.88 -2.62
N PHE A 113 10.16 -4.56 -1.86
CA PHE A 113 10.13 -6.02 -1.80
C PHE A 113 9.60 -6.65 -3.09
N GLU A 114 8.68 -5.99 -3.81
CA GLU A 114 8.25 -6.42 -5.15
C GLU A 114 9.40 -6.40 -6.15
N VAL A 115 10.22 -5.34 -6.14
CA VAL A 115 11.45 -5.31 -6.95
C VAL A 115 12.36 -6.48 -6.59
N ALA A 116 12.61 -6.72 -5.31
CA ALA A 116 13.45 -7.84 -4.87
C ALA A 116 12.85 -9.20 -5.30
N TYR A 117 11.53 -9.35 -5.28
CA TYR A 117 10.83 -10.54 -5.75
C TYR A 117 10.99 -10.74 -7.26
N ILE A 118 10.80 -9.68 -8.04
CA ILE A 118 10.98 -9.70 -9.50
C ILE A 118 12.42 -10.05 -9.89
N LEU A 119 13.40 -9.56 -9.12
CA LEU A 119 14.81 -9.88 -9.28
C LEU A 119 15.19 -11.29 -8.75
N HIS A 120 14.20 -12.08 -8.34
CA HIS A 120 14.39 -13.40 -7.72
C HIS A 120 15.28 -13.40 -6.47
N ALA A 121 15.43 -12.25 -5.81
CA ALA A 121 16.24 -12.12 -4.60
C ALA A 121 15.52 -12.63 -3.35
N ILE A 122 14.18 -12.68 -3.36
CA ILE A 122 13.35 -13.12 -2.24
C ILE A 122 12.18 -14.01 -2.71
N PRO A 123 11.71 -14.94 -1.89
CA PRO A 123 10.52 -15.73 -2.18
C PRO A 123 9.22 -14.94 -1.89
N GLN A 124 8.12 -15.36 -2.51
CA GLN A 124 6.82 -14.70 -2.41
C GLN A 124 6.31 -14.50 -0.96
N TRP A 125 6.56 -15.44 -0.06
CA TRP A 125 6.12 -15.32 1.33
C TRP A 125 6.82 -14.17 2.07
N VAL A 126 8.06 -13.83 1.71
CA VAL A 126 8.78 -12.66 2.24
C VAL A 126 8.09 -11.38 1.78
N LEU A 127 7.70 -11.29 0.50
CA LEU A 127 6.94 -10.17 -0.03
C LEU A 127 5.63 -9.96 0.74
N ALA A 128 4.92 -11.04 1.07
CA ALA A 128 3.63 -10.95 1.74
C ALA A 128 3.70 -10.55 3.22
N THR A 129 4.84 -10.75 3.90
CA THR A 129 4.91 -10.64 5.37
C THR A 129 5.89 -9.58 5.87
N ILE A 130 7.06 -9.48 5.27
CA ILE A 130 8.15 -8.65 5.81
C ILE A 130 7.87 -7.13 5.74
N PRO A 131 7.22 -6.57 4.70
CA PRO A 131 6.94 -5.13 4.65
C PRO A 131 6.16 -4.57 5.84
N ILE A 132 5.40 -5.43 6.53
CA ILE A 132 4.63 -5.06 7.73
C ILE A 132 5.55 -4.62 8.87
N LEU A 133 6.71 -5.26 9.05
CA LEU A 133 7.61 -4.98 10.16
C LEU A 133 8.17 -3.55 10.15
N PRO A 134 8.85 -3.09 9.07
CA PRO A 134 9.35 -1.72 9.03
C PRO A 134 8.21 -0.69 9.06
N ALA A 135 7.07 -0.98 8.45
CA ALA A 135 5.90 -0.10 8.51
C ALA A 135 5.41 0.06 9.96
N ALA A 136 5.29 -1.03 10.72
CA ALA A 136 4.89 -0.99 12.12
C ALA A 136 5.90 -0.24 13.00
N ILE A 137 7.20 -0.40 12.75
CA ILE A 137 8.26 0.31 13.49
C ILE A 137 8.16 1.83 13.24
N ILE A 138 8.04 2.24 11.98
CA ILE A 138 7.90 3.65 11.63
C ILE A 138 6.61 4.22 12.23
N TRP A 139 5.52 3.49 12.14
CA TRP A 139 4.24 3.88 12.72
C TRP A 139 4.33 4.09 14.25
N MET A 140 4.92 3.15 14.98
CA MET A 140 5.14 3.28 16.42
C MET A 140 6.05 4.47 16.77
N TRP A 141 7.07 4.73 15.95
CA TRP A 141 7.95 5.89 16.13
C TRP A 141 7.17 7.21 15.93
N MET A 142 6.36 7.31 14.87
CA MET A 142 5.53 8.48 14.60
C MET A 142 4.51 8.74 15.71
N LEU A 143 3.90 7.68 16.27
CA LEU A 143 3.03 7.79 17.45
C LEU A 143 3.75 8.42 18.63
N LYS A 144 4.96 7.95 18.93
CA LYS A 144 5.75 8.45 20.05
C LYS A 144 6.16 9.93 19.89
N THR A 145 6.34 10.40 18.66
CA THR A 145 6.81 11.77 18.39
C THR A 145 5.68 12.79 18.30
N ARG A 146 4.44 12.36 18.09
CA ARG A 146 3.25 13.22 17.99
C ARG A 146 2.42 13.30 19.29
N GLY A 147 2.65 12.43 20.26
CA GLY A 147 2.03 12.46 21.60
C GLY A 147 2.89 13.17 22.61
#